data_62e95c961bc201df0789718e9db6bf27
#
_entry.id   62e95c961bc201df0789718e9db6bf27
#
_cell.length_a   1.000
_cell.length_b   1.000
_cell.length_c   1.000
_cell.angle_alpha   90.00
_cell.angle_beta   90.00
_cell.angle_gamma   90.00
#
_symmetry.space_group_name_H-M   'P 1'
#
loop_
_entity.id
_entity.type
_entity.pdbx_description
1 polymer ?
#
loop_
_entity_poly.entity_id
_entity_poly.type
_entity_poly.pdbx_seq_one_letter_code
_entity_poly.pdbx_strand_id
1 'polypeptide(L)'
;MWSAIQSVLKQIDDFVWGVPLMVLILSGGLLLTVRLGLLQVRKLGLALKWMVQNEEEGEGEISSFAALCTALSATIGTGNIVGVATAVCAGGPGALFWMIVAAFLGMATKYAEGLLAVKYRVVDESGHSLGGPFYYIEKGMGKNWKWLAKVFAFFGACVGLFGIGTFSQVNGISSAVVGFFDPDKSLAVTIPGLGTYSWVVVIASLVLTFCVAAVIIGGVKRIASVSQIVVPFMAIIYFIFALALVLFNIKEVPQAIVTIVQAAFNPKAVTGGVVGSMLVAMQNGVARGIFSNEAGLGSAPIAAAAAQTKEPVRQGLVSMTGTFIDTIVICTLTGLSVVITGAWQVEGLEGVQVTTYAFQNGLPFSNQFCAAVLMICLVFFAFTTILGWDYYGERCLEYLTGKDEKKIKIYRWLYILAVFIGPYMTVAAVWTIADIFNGLMALPNMIALFALSGVVVKETKRFFDVYADQKMAKKKSSVSVKNAAKN
;
A
#
# COMPACT_ATOMS: atom_id res chain seq x y z
N MET A 1 5.78 24.34 23.50
CA MET A 1 5.70 22.90 23.81
C MET A 1 5.35 22.09 22.56
N TRP A 2 4.29 22.40 21.80
CA TRP A 2 3.88 21.65 20.60
C TRP A 2 4.93 21.70 19.48
N SER A 3 5.53 22.84 19.20
CA SER A 3 6.62 23.00 18.22
C SER A 3 7.87 22.17 18.57
N ALA A 4 8.20 22.06 19.86
CA ALA A 4 9.30 21.21 20.30
C ALA A 4 9.01 19.71 20.09
N ILE A 5 7.76 19.27 20.34
CA ILE A 5 7.34 17.89 20.08
C ILE A 5 7.42 17.57 18.59
N GLN A 6 6.92 18.47 17.73
CA GLN A 6 7.01 18.31 16.28
C GLN A 6 8.46 18.25 15.78
N SER A 7 9.35 19.06 16.33
CA SER A 7 10.77 19.04 15.99
C SER A 7 11.42 17.69 16.36
N VAL A 8 11.12 17.16 17.54
CA VAL A 8 11.63 15.84 17.97
C VAL A 8 11.06 14.72 17.11
N LEU A 9 9.76 14.73 16.82
CA LEU A 9 9.15 13.74 15.94
C LEU A 9 9.79 13.77 14.54
N LYS A 10 10.02 14.97 14.00
CA LYS A 10 10.67 15.10 12.70
C LYS A 10 12.12 14.57 12.71
N GLN A 11 12.89 14.82 13.76
CA GLN A 11 14.24 14.25 13.88
C GLN A 11 14.23 12.72 13.94
N ILE A 12 13.27 12.13 14.64
CA ILE A 12 13.08 10.67 14.67
C ILE A 12 12.71 10.14 13.30
N ASP A 13 11.80 10.81 12.59
CA ASP A 13 11.38 10.45 11.24
C ASP A 13 12.53 10.52 10.23
N ASP A 14 13.29 11.62 10.24
CA ASP A 14 14.46 11.81 9.39
C ASP A 14 15.56 10.75 9.66
N PHE A 15 15.67 10.27 10.91
CA PHE A 15 16.56 9.17 11.27
C PHE A 15 16.00 7.82 10.77
N VAL A 16 14.73 7.52 11.00
CA VAL A 16 14.10 6.24 10.65
C VAL A 16 14.05 6.06 9.14
N TRP A 17 13.57 7.09 8.41
CA TRP A 17 13.53 7.09 6.92
C TRP A 17 14.82 7.62 6.29
N GLY A 18 15.88 7.67 7.04
CA GLY A 18 17.19 8.03 6.56
C GLY A 18 17.76 7.05 5.52
N VAL A 19 18.93 7.39 4.99
CA VAL A 19 19.65 6.57 3.99
C VAL A 19 19.77 5.10 4.39
N PRO A 20 20.01 4.71 5.67
CA PRO A 20 20.18 3.31 6.05
C PRO A 20 18.95 2.43 5.76
N LEU A 21 17.75 2.87 6.13
CA LEU A 21 16.53 2.08 5.89
C LEU A 21 16.21 2.01 4.40
N MET A 22 16.36 3.11 3.68
CA MET A 22 16.17 3.16 2.24
C MET A 22 17.12 2.19 1.50
N VAL A 23 18.40 2.20 1.87
CA VAL A 23 19.39 1.25 1.32
C VAL A 23 19.02 -0.18 1.66
N LEU A 24 18.58 -0.44 2.89
CA LEU A 24 18.16 -1.77 3.33
C LEU A 24 17.00 -2.30 2.47
N ILE A 25 15.96 -1.50 2.25
CA ILE A 25 14.78 -1.90 1.49
C ILE A 25 15.12 -2.10 0.00
N LEU A 26 15.82 -1.15 -0.61
CA LEU A 26 16.21 -1.24 -2.01
C LEU A 26 17.18 -2.40 -2.26
N SER A 27 18.17 -2.60 -1.39
CA SER A 27 19.13 -3.70 -1.50
C SER A 27 18.46 -5.07 -1.31
N GLY A 28 17.48 -5.18 -0.40
CA GLY A 28 16.68 -6.39 -0.23
C GLY A 28 15.86 -6.73 -1.48
N GLY A 29 15.17 -5.74 -2.05
CA GLY A 29 14.45 -5.88 -3.31
C GLY A 29 15.37 -6.24 -4.48
N LEU A 30 16.55 -5.62 -4.57
CA LEU A 30 17.56 -5.93 -5.57
C LEU A 30 18.10 -7.35 -5.41
N LEU A 31 18.46 -7.74 -4.18
CA LEU A 31 18.92 -9.10 -3.87
C LEU A 31 17.90 -10.15 -4.34
N LEU A 32 16.64 -9.97 -3.99
CA LEU A 32 15.56 -10.89 -4.39
C LEU A 32 15.36 -10.88 -5.90
N THR A 33 15.36 -9.70 -6.53
CA THR A 33 15.27 -9.55 -7.99
C THR A 33 16.35 -10.35 -8.72
N VAL A 34 17.60 -10.22 -8.29
CA VAL A 34 18.75 -10.92 -8.88
C VAL A 34 18.68 -12.43 -8.61
N ARG A 35 18.46 -12.84 -7.34
CA ARG A 35 18.42 -14.26 -6.96
C ARG A 35 17.26 -15.03 -7.59
N LEU A 36 16.14 -14.36 -7.86
CA LEU A 36 14.96 -14.92 -8.53
C LEU A 36 15.03 -14.77 -10.07
N GLY A 37 16.09 -14.14 -10.61
CA GLY A 37 16.31 -13.97 -12.04
C GLY A 37 15.22 -13.14 -12.72
N LEU A 38 14.91 -11.96 -12.21
CA LEU A 38 13.87 -11.04 -12.71
C LEU A 38 12.48 -11.72 -12.80
N LEU A 39 12.11 -12.47 -11.77
CA LEU A 39 10.85 -13.21 -11.72
C LEU A 39 9.64 -12.29 -11.97
N GLN A 40 9.66 -11.07 -11.41
CA GLN A 40 8.60 -10.08 -11.57
C GLN A 40 8.34 -9.67 -13.04
N VAL A 41 9.33 -9.82 -13.92
CA VAL A 41 9.16 -9.62 -15.37
C VAL A 41 8.73 -10.91 -16.04
N ARG A 42 9.49 -11.99 -15.82
CA ARG A 42 9.30 -13.27 -16.53
C ARG A 42 7.99 -13.97 -16.21
N LYS A 43 7.43 -13.73 -15.02
CA LYS A 43 6.22 -14.41 -14.52
C LYS A 43 5.05 -13.47 -14.28
N LEU A 44 5.14 -12.19 -14.67
CA LEU A 44 4.06 -11.22 -14.48
C LEU A 44 2.75 -11.67 -15.15
N GLY A 45 2.80 -12.15 -16.39
CA GLY A 45 1.60 -12.64 -17.08
C GLY A 45 0.97 -13.85 -16.37
N LEU A 46 1.77 -14.73 -15.77
CA LEU A 46 1.27 -15.85 -14.97
C LEU A 46 0.65 -15.34 -13.65
N ALA A 47 1.29 -14.36 -13.00
CA ALA A 47 0.81 -13.75 -11.78
C ALA A 47 -0.56 -13.06 -11.98
N LEU A 48 -0.72 -12.26 -13.05
CA LEU A 48 -1.97 -11.63 -13.42
C LEU A 48 -3.07 -12.64 -13.76
N LYS A 49 -2.72 -13.76 -14.40
CA LYS A 49 -3.65 -14.85 -14.64
C LYS A 49 -4.13 -15.47 -13.33
N TRP A 50 -3.24 -15.77 -12.39
CA TRP A 50 -3.59 -16.40 -11.13
C TRP A 50 -4.25 -15.45 -10.14
N MET A 51 -4.08 -14.16 -10.30
CA MET A 51 -4.81 -13.15 -9.55
C MET A 51 -6.34 -13.32 -9.66
N VAL A 52 -6.84 -13.64 -10.87
CA VAL A 52 -8.29 -13.83 -11.14
C VAL A 52 -8.73 -15.30 -11.08
N GLN A 53 -7.80 -16.25 -11.01
CA GLN A 53 -8.09 -17.67 -10.92
C GLN A 53 -7.87 -18.16 -9.49
N ASN A 54 -8.97 -18.32 -8.74
CA ASN A 54 -8.91 -18.90 -7.41
C ASN A 54 -8.51 -20.37 -7.45
N GLU A 55 -7.91 -20.86 -6.37
CA GLU A 55 -7.69 -22.26 -6.09
C GLU A 55 -8.88 -22.77 -5.27
N GLU A 56 -9.49 -23.88 -5.69
CA GLU A 56 -10.64 -24.46 -4.96
C GLU A 56 -10.19 -25.33 -3.79
N GLU A 57 -8.94 -25.78 -3.84
CA GLU A 57 -8.35 -26.67 -2.84
C GLU A 57 -7.23 -25.97 -2.08
N GLY A 58 -7.14 -26.22 -0.77
CA GLY A 58 -6.10 -25.71 0.09
C GLY A 58 -6.63 -25.17 1.42
N GLU A 59 -5.75 -25.01 2.36
CA GLU A 59 -6.06 -24.37 3.64
C GLU A 59 -6.11 -22.85 3.47
N GLY A 60 -6.95 -22.18 4.25
CA GLY A 60 -7.12 -20.72 4.25
C GLY A 60 -8.56 -20.31 4.53
N GLU A 61 -8.75 -19.07 4.98
CA GLU A 61 -10.06 -18.54 5.37
C GLU A 61 -10.82 -17.89 4.21
N ILE A 62 -10.11 -17.37 3.21
CA ILE A 62 -10.65 -16.58 2.12
C ILE A 62 -9.95 -16.95 0.80
N SER A 63 -10.60 -16.71 -0.33
CA SER A 63 -9.99 -16.98 -1.64
C SER A 63 -8.71 -16.14 -1.86
N SER A 64 -7.81 -16.61 -2.74
CA SER A 64 -6.59 -15.85 -3.09
C SER A 64 -6.90 -14.45 -3.64
N PHE A 65 -7.99 -14.32 -4.41
CA PHE A 65 -8.46 -13.02 -4.88
C PHE A 65 -8.95 -12.12 -3.73
N ALA A 66 -9.73 -12.67 -2.78
CA ALA A 66 -10.18 -11.90 -1.61
C ALA A 66 -9.01 -11.48 -0.71
N ALA A 67 -8.01 -12.35 -0.54
CA ALA A 67 -6.78 -12.02 0.19
C ALA A 67 -5.98 -10.90 -0.51
N LEU A 68 -5.88 -10.94 -1.84
CA LEU A 68 -5.28 -9.86 -2.61
C LEU A 68 -6.08 -8.55 -2.48
N CYS A 69 -7.41 -8.60 -2.59
CA CYS A 69 -8.26 -7.41 -2.41
C CYS A 69 -8.14 -6.84 -0.99
N THR A 70 -8.01 -7.70 0.03
CA THR A 70 -7.76 -7.26 1.41
C THR A 70 -6.37 -6.61 1.53
N ALA A 71 -5.35 -7.14 0.87
CA ALA A 71 -4.04 -6.50 0.81
C ALA A 71 -4.08 -5.18 0.02
N LEU A 72 -4.76 -5.15 -1.12
CA LEU A 72 -4.95 -3.93 -1.92
C LEU A 72 -5.80 -2.90 -1.20
N SER A 73 -6.76 -3.30 -0.36
CA SER A 73 -7.52 -2.35 0.45
C SER A 73 -6.65 -1.58 1.42
N ALA A 74 -5.63 -2.23 1.97
CA ALA A 74 -4.68 -1.58 2.86
C ALA A 74 -3.67 -0.67 2.10
N THR A 75 -3.32 -1.03 0.85
CA THR A 75 -2.30 -0.33 0.07
C THR A 75 -2.85 0.79 -0.80
N ILE A 76 -3.97 0.57 -1.52
CA ILE A 76 -4.58 1.61 -2.37
C ILE A 76 -5.37 2.59 -1.48
N GLY A 77 -4.71 3.67 -1.10
CA GLY A 77 -5.21 4.66 -0.16
C GLY A 77 -4.85 6.09 -0.53
N THR A 78 -4.71 6.93 0.49
CA THR A 78 -4.23 8.32 0.30
C THR A 78 -2.84 8.37 -0.32
N GLY A 79 -2.02 7.33 -0.15
CA GLY A 79 -0.68 7.22 -0.73
C GLY A 79 -0.68 7.40 -2.25
N ASN A 80 -1.63 6.80 -2.95
CA ASN A 80 -1.72 6.82 -4.42
C ASN A 80 -2.13 8.18 -5.01
N ILE A 81 -2.80 9.00 -4.25
CA ILE A 81 -3.33 10.31 -4.69
C ILE A 81 -2.53 11.43 -4.03
N VAL A 82 -2.59 11.51 -2.71
CA VAL A 82 -1.95 12.56 -1.89
C VAL A 82 -0.44 12.32 -1.78
N GLY A 83 -0.03 11.07 -1.51
CA GLY A 83 1.37 10.70 -1.32
C GLY A 83 2.22 10.91 -2.56
N VAL A 84 1.70 10.53 -3.74
CA VAL A 84 2.39 10.76 -5.03
C VAL A 84 2.54 12.26 -5.31
N ALA A 85 1.46 13.03 -5.15
CA ALA A 85 1.51 14.48 -5.32
C ALA A 85 2.53 15.13 -4.39
N THR A 86 2.52 14.76 -3.11
CA THR A 86 3.48 15.24 -2.10
C THR A 86 4.92 14.87 -2.48
N ALA A 87 5.15 13.64 -2.97
CA ALA A 87 6.48 13.22 -3.43
C ALA A 87 7.00 14.08 -4.57
N VAL A 88 6.14 14.35 -5.56
CA VAL A 88 6.51 15.15 -6.74
C VAL A 88 6.71 16.63 -6.36
N CYS A 89 5.90 17.19 -5.46
CA CYS A 89 6.09 18.57 -4.98
C CYS A 89 7.37 18.71 -4.14
N ALA A 90 7.66 17.77 -3.24
CA ALA A 90 8.83 17.86 -2.34
C ALA A 90 10.15 17.43 -3.01
N GLY A 91 10.10 16.41 -3.86
CA GLY A 91 11.29 15.83 -4.52
C GLY A 91 11.46 16.22 -5.99
N GLY A 92 10.53 17.02 -6.54
CA GLY A 92 10.46 17.31 -7.97
C GLY A 92 9.92 16.10 -8.78
N PRO A 93 9.72 16.25 -10.11
CA PRO A 93 9.25 15.18 -11.00
C PRO A 93 10.08 13.90 -10.92
N GLY A 94 11.38 14.01 -10.61
CA GLY A 94 12.30 12.88 -10.44
C GLY A 94 11.92 11.90 -9.32
N ALA A 95 11.14 12.35 -8.33
CA ALA A 95 10.62 11.46 -7.29
C ALA A 95 9.74 10.34 -7.86
N LEU A 96 8.98 10.61 -8.94
CA LEU A 96 8.18 9.59 -9.61
C LEU A 96 9.07 8.49 -10.23
N PHE A 97 10.21 8.84 -10.82
CA PHE A 97 11.16 7.87 -11.34
C PHE A 97 11.64 6.91 -10.25
N TRP A 98 12.08 7.45 -9.11
CA TRP A 98 12.57 6.65 -8.00
C TRP A 98 11.47 5.82 -7.32
N MET A 99 10.23 6.32 -7.31
CA MET A 99 9.06 5.57 -6.87
C MET A 99 8.82 4.33 -7.73
N ILE A 100 8.89 4.46 -9.06
CA ILE A 100 8.75 3.34 -10.02
C ILE A 100 9.89 2.32 -9.85
N VAL A 101 11.14 2.79 -9.68
CA VAL A 101 12.30 1.92 -9.44
C VAL A 101 12.12 1.13 -8.13
N ALA A 102 11.72 1.81 -7.06
CA ALA A 102 11.46 1.16 -5.77
C ALA A 102 10.33 0.13 -5.87
N ALA A 103 9.24 0.44 -6.57
CA ALA A 103 8.14 -0.49 -6.81
C ALA A 103 8.55 -1.70 -7.64
N PHE A 104 9.35 -1.51 -8.68
CA PHE A 104 9.88 -2.61 -9.50
C PHE A 104 10.68 -3.61 -8.65
N LEU A 105 11.56 -3.13 -7.78
CA LEU A 105 12.30 -3.95 -6.83
C LEU A 105 11.36 -4.52 -5.76
N GLY A 106 10.41 -3.72 -5.30
CA GLY A 106 9.38 -4.08 -4.33
C GLY A 106 8.46 -5.22 -4.77
N MET A 107 8.25 -5.40 -6.08
CA MET A 107 7.50 -6.56 -6.59
C MET A 107 8.16 -7.89 -6.21
N ALA A 108 9.49 -8.00 -6.27
CA ALA A 108 10.21 -9.19 -5.83
C ALA A 108 10.15 -9.36 -4.31
N THR A 109 10.15 -8.26 -3.57
CA THR A 109 9.96 -8.25 -2.12
C THR A 109 8.57 -8.78 -1.75
N LYS A 110 7.49 -8.24 -2.34
CA LYS A 110 6.11 -8.72 -2.14
C LYS A 110 5.91 -10.17 -2.50
N TYR A 111 6.58 -10.64 -3.56
CA TYR A 111 6.60 -12.05 -3.90
C TYR A 111 7.15 -12.90 -2.76
N ALA A 112 8.32 -12.53 -2.22
CA ALA A 112 8.95 -13.24 -1.13
C ALA A 112 8.10 -13.20 0.15
N GLU A 113 7.53 -12.04 0.49
CA GLU A 113 6.63 -11.85 1.62
C GLU A 113 5.41 -12.77 1.54
N GLY A 114 4.71 -12.80 0.39
CA GLY A 114 3.53 -13.62 0.19
C GLY A 114 3.83 -15.12 0.23
N LEU A 115 4.98 -15.53 -0.35
CA LEU A 115 5.46 -16.91 -0.29
C LEU A 115 5.74 -17.35 1.15
N LEU A 116 6.51 -16.54 1.90
CA LEU A 116 6.88 -16.86 3.27
C LEU A 116 5.66 -16.86 4.21
N ALA A 117 4.70 -15.98 3.97
CA ALA A 117 3.47 -15.91 4.75
C ALA A 117 2.69 -17.23 4.69
N VAL A 118 2.50 -17.79 3.51
CA VAL A 118 1.79 -19.09 3.33
C VAL A 118 2.65 -20.24 3.82
N LYS A 119 3.97 -20.23 3.56
CA LYS A 119 4.87 -21.32 3.96
C LYS A 119 4.93 -21.51 5.47
N TYR A 120 4.90 -20.44 6.25
CA TYR A 120 5.10 -20.47 7.70
C TYR A 120 3.82 -20.18 8.51
N ARG A 121 2.66 -20.07 7.85
CA ARG A 121 1.39 -19.89 8.55
C ARG A 121 1.04 -21.04 9.47
N VAL A 122 0.16 -20.78 10.40
CA VAL A 122 -0.50 -21.77 11.25
C VAL A 122 -1.98 -21.73 10.96
N VAL A 123 -2.54 -22.88 10.71
CA VAL A 123 -4.00 -23.04 10.62
C VAL A 123 -4.43 -23.78 11.87
N ASP A 124 -5.35 -23.21 12.63
CA ASP A 124 -5.89 -23.85 13.83
C ASP A 124 -7.04 -24.82 13.51
N GLU A 125 -7.53 -25.53 14.53
CA GLU A 125 -8.60 -26.52 14.38
C GLU A 125 -9.91 -25.92 13.85
N SER A 126 -10.12 -24.63 14.01
CA SER A 126 -11.29 -23.91 13.48
C SER A 126 -11.11 -23.46 12.01
N GLY A 127 -9.96 -23.74 11.40
CA GLY A 127 -9.60 -23.27 10.06
C GLY A 127 -9.10 -21.82 10.00
N HIS A 128 -8.89 -21.20 11.17
CA HIS A 128 -8.38 -19.83 11.26
C HIS A 128 -6.88 -19.78 10.92
N SER A 129 -6.53 -18.98 9.92
CA SER A 129 -5.17 -18.90 9.39
C SER A 129 -4.41 -17.73 9.99
N LEU A 130 -3.31 -18.04 10.66
CA LEU A 130 -2.42 -17.08 11.30
C LEU A 130 -1.06 -17.09 10.61
N GLY A 131 -0.65 -15.97 10.06
CA GLY A 131 0.62 -15.85 9.36
C GLY A 131 1.04 -14.39 9.23
N GLY A 132 2.17 -14.19 8.58
CA GLY A 132 2.79 -12.89 8.42
C GLY A 132 4.21 -12.86 8.96
N PRO A 133 4.85 -11.69 9.03
CA PRO A 133 6.26 -11.56 9.43
C PRO A 133 6.58 -12.18 10.79
N PHE A 134 5.72 -12.00 11.77
CA PHE A 134 5.93 -12.56 13.10
C PHE A 134 6.03 -14.09 13.09
N TYR A 135 5.29 -14.78 12.20
CA TYR A 135 5.38 -16.23 12.08
C TYR A 135 6.61 -16.69 11.28
N TYR A 136 6.94 -16.06 10.15
CA TYR A 136 8.13 -16.49 9.43
C TYR A 136 9.45 -16.03 10.11
N ILE A 137 9.42 -14.99 10.94
CA ILE A 137 10.55 -14.66 11.83
C ILE A 137 10.70 -15.77 12.89
N GLU A 138 9.63 -16.08 13.64
CA GLU A 138 9.71 -17.06 14.73
C GLU A 138 9.97 -18.49 14.25
N LYS A 139 9.33 -18.93 13.16
CA LYS A 139 9.44 -20.30 12.65
C LYS A 139 10.52 -20.48 11.60
N GLY A 140 10.70 -19.50 10.73
CA GLY A 140 11.65 -19.56 9.64
C GLY A 140 13.09 -19.28 10.08
N MET A 141 13.30 -18.27 10.94
CA MET A 141 14.61 -17.94 11.48
C MET A 141 14.92 -18.71 12.79
N GLY A 142 13.88 -19.22 13.46
CA GLY A 142 13.99 -20.01 14.68
C GLY A 142 13.55 -19.28 15.94
N LYS A 143 13.34 -20.05 17.01
CA LYS A 143 12.76 -19.57 18.29
C LYS A 143 13.56 -18.43 18.95
N ASN A 144 14.86 -18.36 18.70
CA ASN A 144 15.73 -17.30 19.25
C ASN A 144 15.37 -15.92 18.69
N TRP A 145 14.67 -15.84 17.57
CA TRP A 145 14.25 -14.60 16.93
C TRP A 145 12.82 -14.16 17.32
N LYS A 146 12.21 -14.84 18.25
CA LYS A 146 10.85 -14.50 18.74
C LYS A 146 10.70 -13.07 19.25
N TRP A 147 11.77 -12.50 19.83
CA TRP A 147 11.80 -11.11 20.25
C TRP A 147 11.60 -10.16 19.04
N LEU A 148 12.25 -10.44 17.92
CA LEU A 148 12.13 -9.64 16.69
C LEU A 148 10.70 -9.74 16.11
N ALA A 149 10.10 -10.92 16.16
CA ALA A 149 8.70 -11.13 15.79
C ALA A 149 7.73 -10.30 16.64
N LYS A 150 7.97 -10.21 17.97
CA LYS A 150 7.20 -9.35 18.88
C LYS A 150 7.40 -7.87 18.59
N VAL A 151 8.62 -7.44 18.27
CA VAL A 151 8.93 -6.04 17.88
C VAL A 151 8.13 -5.69 16.61
N PHE A 152 8.15 -6.55 15.59
CA PHE A 152 7.34 -6.37 14.39
C PHE A 152 5.85 -6.22 14.73
N ALA A 153 5.30 -7.16 15.49
CA ALA A 153 3.89 -7.18 15.82
C ALA A 153 3.46 -5.97 16.66
N PHE A 154 4.32 -5.48 17.57
CA PHE A 154 4.07 -4.24 18.32
C PHE A 154 3.96 -3.04 17.39
N PHE A 155 4.95 -2.83 16.52
CA PHE A 155 4.90 -1.71 15.58
C PHE A 155 3.75 -1.86 14.59
N GLY A 156 3.44 -3.07 14.12
CA GLY A 156 2.30 -3.31 13.24
C GLY A 156 0.96 -2.92 13.87
N ALA A 157 0.76 -3.24 15.15
CA ALA A 157 -0.43 -2.80 15.89
C ALA A 157 -0.47 -1.25 16.05
N CYS A 158 0.69 -0.62 16.28
CA CYS A 158 0.76 0.85 16.36
C CYS A 158 0.52 1.53 15.01
N VAL A 159 1.02 0.98 13.90
CA VAL A 159 0.79 1.50 12.53
C VAL A 159 -0.70 1.49 12.21
N GLY A 160 -1.41 0.40 12.54
CA GLY A 160 -2.86 0.34 12.40
C GLY A 160 -3.54 1.47 13.18
N LEU A 161 -3.23 1.59 14.47
CA LEU A 161 -3.96 2.47 15.39
C LEU A 161 -3.63 3.96 15.22
N PHE A 162 -2.37 4.32 14.95
CA PHE A 162 -1.89 5.71 14.97
C PHE A 162 -1.22 6.16 13.67
N GLY A 163 -1.09 5.26 12.69
CA GLY A 163 -0.30 5.52 11.50
C GLY A 163 -1.13 5.55 10.22
N ILE A 164 -0.62 4.83 9.22
CA ILE A 164 -1.22 4.72 7.90
C ILE A 164 -2.63 4.11 7.93
N GLY A 165 -2.93 3.31 8.96
CA GLY A 165 -4.23 2.64 9.08
C GLY A 165 -5.39 3.56 9.44
N THR A 166 -5.13 4.65 10.16
CA THR A 166 -6.19 5.53 10.67
C THR A 166 -5.95 6.98 10.33
N PHE A 167 -5.04 7.64 11.05
CA PHE A 167 -4.92 9.09 11.04
C PHE A 167 -4.67 9.69 9.66
N SER A 168 -3.74 9.11 8.87
CA SER A 168 -3.44 9.64 7.54
C SER A 168 -4.61 9.49 6.57
N GLN A 169 -5.35 8.38 6.66
CA GLN A 169 -6.50 8.13 5.77
C GLN A 169 -7.67 9.03 6.12
N VAL A 170 -8.00 9.11 7.41
CA VAL A 170 -9.14 9.91 7.88
C VAL A 170 -8.89 11.40 7.64
N ASN A 171 -7.65 11.86 7.83
CA ASN A 171 -7.25 13.23 7.53
C ASN A 171 -7.34 13.52 6.02
N GLY A 172 -6.92 12.58 5.17
CA GLY A 172 -7.07 12.68 3.72
C GLY A 172 -8.53 12.78 3.28
N ILE A 173 -9.41 11.93 3.83
CA ILE A 173 -10.86 12.01 3.58
C ILE A 173 -11.40 13.39 3.98
N SER A 174 -11.10 13.83 5.21
CA SER A 174 -11.60 15.10 5.73
C SER A 174 -11.15 16.28 4.87
N SER A 175 -9.86 16.29 4.46
CA SER A 175 -9.31 17.34 3.59
C SER A 175 -10.01 17.38 2.23
N ALA A 176 -10.27 16.21 1.62
CA ALA A 176 -10.96 16.12 0.33
C ALA A 176 -12.43 16.56 0.42
N VAL A 177 -13.14 16.13 1.47
CA VAL A 177 -14.55 16.45 1.66
C VAL A 177 -14.73 17.95 1.98
N VAL A 178 -13.86 18.52 2.83
CA VAL A 178 -13.86 19.96 3.10
C VAL A 178 -13.52 20.75 1.83
N GLY A 179 -12.49 20.36 1.11
CA GLY A 179 -12.11 21.04 -0.14
C GLY A 179 -13.21 21.05 -1.19
N PHE A 180 -14.14 20.10 -1.15
CA PHE A 180 -15.27 20.02 -2.06
C PHE A 180 -16.51 20.75 -1.56
N PHE A 181 -16.91 20.57 -0.28
CA PHE A 181 -18.19 21.09 0.26
C PHE A 181 -18.07 22.43 0.98
N ASP A 182 -16.88 22.78 1.48
CA ASP A 182 -16.63 24.01 2.26
C ASP A 182 -15.21 24.55 1.99
N PRO A 183 -14.87 24.86 0.70
CA PRO A 183 -13.53 25.31 0.32
C PRO A 183 -13.11 26.58 1.04
N ASP A 184 -14.04 27.48 1.30
CA ASP A 184 -13.82 28.78 1.98
C ASP A 184 -13.83 28.65 3.52
N LYS A 185 -14.06 27.44 4.06
CA LYS A 185 -14.19 27.15 5.51
C LYS A 185 -15.21 28.07 6.21
N SER A 186 -16.29 28.41 5.51
CA SER A 186 -17.33 29.30 5.97
C SER A 186 -18.24 28.66 7.05
N LEU A 187 -18.35 27.35 7.07
CA LEU A 187 -19.17 26.57 7.99
C LEU A 187 -18.41 26.19 9.27
N ALA A 188 -17.83 27.19 9.93
CA ALA A 188 -17.00 26.99 11.11
C ALA A 188 -17.78 26.62 12.37
N VAL A 189 -17.27 25.68 13.16
CA VAL A 189 -17.72 25.31 14.49
C VAL A 189 -16.54 25.26 15.45
N THR A 190 -16.66 25.86 16.61
CA THR A 190 -15.65 25.79 17.66
C THR A 190 -15.99 24.69 18.64
N ILE A 191 -15.12 23.68 18.74
CA ILE A 191 -15.26 22.57 19.68
C ILE A 191 -14.40 22.90 20.90
N PRO A 192 -14.98 23.06 22.11
CA PRO A 192 -14.22 23.37 23.31
C PRO A 192 -13.07 22.36 23.54
N GLY A 193 -11.85 22.88 23.71
CA GLY A 193 -10.65 22.04 23.93
C GLY A 193 -9.98 21.44 22.69
N LEU A 194 -10.65 21.44 21.52
CA LEU A 194 -10.11 20.89 20.27
C LEU A 194 -9.78 21.96 19.23
N GLY A 195 -10.53 23.06 19.17
CA GLY A 195 -10.29 24.13 18.20
C GLY A 195 -11.49 24.40 17.28
N THR A 196 -11.25 25.17 16.21
CA THR A 196 -12.29 25.53 15.23
C THR A 196 -12.14 24.69 13.97
N TYR A 197 -13.22 24.04 13.56
CA TYR A 197 -13.29 23.14 12.41
C TYR A 197 -14.51 23.47 11.53
N SER A 198 -14.52 23.01 10.29
CA SER A 198 -15.75 23.05 9.48
C SER A 198 -16.75 21.99 9.98
N TRP A 199 -18.04 22.31 9.96
CA TRP A 199 -19.12 21.32 10.22
C TRP A 199 -19.01 20.10 9.31
N VAL A 200 -18.49 20.29 8.10
CA VAL A 200 -18.25 19.22 7.14
C VAL A 200 -17.29 18.16 7.71
N VAL A 201 -16.23 18.58 8.44
CA VAL A 201 -15.33 17.66 9.14
C VAL A 201 -16.06 16.83 10.18
N VAL A 202 -16.92 17.47 10.97
CA VAL A 202 -17.65 16.79 12.05
C VAL A 202 -18.60 15.73 11.49
N ILE A 203 -19.38 16.11 10.46
CA ILE A 203 -20.33 15.20 9.81
C ILE A 203 -19.58 14.05 9.13
N ALA A 204 -18.52 14.35 8.37
CA ALA A 204 -17.69 13.33 7.70
C ALA A 204 -17.06 12.36 8.71
N SER A 205 -16.54 12.86 9.82
CA SER A 205 -15.99 12.07 10.92
C SER A 205 -17.01 11.09 11.50
N LEU A 206 -18.23 11.55 11.80
CA LEU A 206 -19.32 10.72 12.33
C LEU A 206 -19.75 9.63 11.34
N VAL A 207 -19.99 10.01 10.07
CA VAL A 207 -20.41 9.08 9.02
C VAL A 207 -19.33 8.03 8.79
N LEU A 208 -18.07 8.46 8.65
CA LEU A 208 -16.94 7.55 8.44
C LEU A 208 -16.79 6.57 9.61
N THR A 209 -16.82 7.08 10.84
CA THR A 209 -16.71 6.25 12.05
C THR A 209 -17.81 5.21 12.11
N PHE A 210 -19.06 5.59 11.80
CA PHE A 210 -20.19 4.66 11.74
C PHE A 210 -19.98 3.59 10.66
N CYS A 211 -19.59 3.96 9.43
CA CYS A 211 -19.34 3.02 8.34
C CYS A 211 -18.19 2.06 8.67
N VAL A 212 -17.10 2.56 9.24
CA VAL A 212 -15.96 1.74 9.67
C VAL A 212 -16.39 0.77 10.74
N ALA A 213 -17.04 1.24 11.81
CA ALA A 213 -17.53 0.39 12.90
C ALA A 213 -18.48 -0.71 12.39
N ALA A 214 -19.40 -0.37 11.48
CA ALA A 214 -20.33 -1.32 10.89
C ALA A 214 -19.63 -2.47 10.14
N VAL A 215 -18.45 -2.24 9.57
CA VAL A 215 -17.68 -3.28 8.87
C VAL A 215 -16.78 -4.05 9.82
N ILE A 216 -15.93 -3.36 10.62
CA ILE A 216 -14.90 -4.03 11.42
C ILE A 216 -15.47 -4.87 12.57
N ILE A 217 -16.64 -4.52 13.12
CA ILE A 217 -17.33 -5.35 14.12
C ILE A 217 -17.68 -6.74 13.55
N GLY A 218 -17.86 -6.87 12.23
CA GLY A 218 -18.11 -8.15 11.56
C GLY A 218 -16.85 -9.00 11.31
N GLY A 219 -15.67 -8.52 11.67
CA GLY A 219 -14.39 -9.22 11.57
C GLY A 219 -13.88 -9.44 10.16
N VAL A 220 -12.81 -10.24 10.02
CA VAL A 220 -12.06 -10.42 8.77
C VAL A 220 -12.89 -10.82 7.56
N LYS A 221 -13.86 -11.72 7.73
CA LYS A 221 -14.71 -12.17 6.61
C LYS A 221 -15.53 -11.02 6.03
N ARG A 222 -16.01 -10.11 6.88
CA ARG A 222 -16.77 -8.93 6.43
C ARG A 222 -15.87 -7.91 5.79
N ILE A 223 -14.68 -7.66 6.35
CA ILE A 223 -13.65 -6.81 5.75
C ILE A 223 -13.29 -7.33 4.36
N ALA A 224 -12.99 -8.62 4.22
CA ALA A 224 -12.66 -9.24 2.94
C ALA A 224 -13.81 -9.16 1.92
N SER A 225 -15.06 -9.38 2.36
CA SER A 225 -16.25 -9.28 1.51
C SER A 225 -16.49 -7.85 0.99
N VAL A 226 -16.26 -6.83 1.82
CA VAL A 226 -16.34 -5.43 1.40
C VAL A 226 -15.18 -5.09 0.47
N SER A 227 -13.95 -5.46 0.82
CA SER A 227 -12.75 -5.17 0.04
C SER A 227 -12.79 -5.76 -1.37
N GLN A 228 -13.24 -7.01 -1.54
CA GLN A 228 -13.29 -7.66 -2.85
C GLN A 228 -14.31 -7.01 -3.83
N ILE A 229 -15.24 -6.20 -3.33
CA ILE A 229 -16.20 -5.44 -4.16
C ILE A 229 -15.69 -4.01 -4.37
N VAL A 230 -15.34 -3.34 -3.28
CA VAL A 230 -15.02 -1.91 -3.31
C VAL A 230 -13.66 -1.65 -3.98
N VAL A 231 -12.65 -2.48 -3.71
CA VAL A 231 -11.28 -2.26 -4.22
C VAL A 231 -11.21 -2.31 -5.75
N PRO A 232 -11.72 -3.35 -6.45
CA PRO A 232 -11.72 -3.32 -7.91
C PRO A 232 -12.54 -2.16 -8.48
N PHE A 233 -13.70 -1.87 -7.90
CA PHE A 233 -14.57 -0.77 -8.34
C PHE A 233 -13.84 0.59 -8.27
N MET A 234 -13.28 0.93 -7.11
CA MET A 234 -12.58 2.21 -6.93
C MET A 234 -11.33 2.31 -7.80
N ALA A 235 -10.54 1.21 -7.90
CA ALA A 235 -9.33 1.20 -8.70
C ALA A 235 -9.62 1.38 -10.19
N ILE A 236 -10.67 0.75 -10.71
CA ILE A 236 -11.09 0.88 -12.11
C ILE A 236 -11.57 2.31 -12.41
N ILE A 237 -12.39 2.90 -11.54
CA ILE A 237 -12.86 4.27 -11.74
C ILE A 237 -11.68 5.23 -11.78
N TYR A 238 -10.81 5.18 -10.77
CA TYR A 238 -9.63 6.05 -10.72
C TYR A 238 -8.73 5.84 -11.95
N PHE A 239 -8.46 4.58 -12.30
CA PHE A 239 -7.66 4.23 -13.48
C PHE A 239 -8.23 4.84 -14.76
N ILE A 240 -9.55 4.73 -14.98
CA ILE A 240 -10.20 5.29 -16.19
C ILE A 240 -10.02 6.80 -16.26
N PHE A 241 -10.28 7.53 -15.15
CA PHE A 241 -10.15 8.98 -15.13
C PHE A 241 -8.70 9.45 -15.24
N ALA A 242 -7.76 8.81 -14.54
CA ALA A 242 -6.34 9.15 -14.63
C ALA A 242 -5.77 8.80 -16.02
N LEU A 243 -6.16 7.66 -16.60
CA LEU A 243 -5.77 7.30 -17.97
C LEU A 243 -6.39 8.26 -18.99
N ALA A 244 -7.64 8.66 -18.83
CA ALA A 244 -8.29 9.63 -19.71
C ALA A 244 -7.53 10.96 -19.69
N LEU A 245 -7.11 11.46 -18.51
CA LEU A 245 -6.28 12.66 -18.39
C LEU A 245 -5.00 12.54 -19.22
N VAL A 246 -4.29 11.43 -19.08
CA VAL A 246 -3.05 11.17 -19.85
C VAL A 246 -3.32 11.11 -21.35
N LEU A 247 -4.42 10.47 -21.76
CA LEU A 247 -4.79 10.34 -23.18
C LEU A 247 -5.24 11.67 -23.80
N PHE A 248 -6.00 12.50 -23.09
CA PHE A 248 -6.38 13.83 -23.56
C PHE A 248 -5.14 14.75 -23.73
N ASN A 249 -4.10 14.51 -22.94
CA ASN A 249 -2.83 15.27 -22.99
C ASN A 249 -1.67 14.43 -23.55
N ILE A 250 -1.95 13.52 -24.48
CA ILE A 250 -0.96 12.57 -25.01
C ILE A 250 0.28 13.23 -25.62
N LYS A 251 0.10 14.45 -26.15
CA LYS A 251 1.20 15.25 -26.76
C LYS A 251 2.23 15.71 -25.75
N GLU A 252 1.82 15.91 -24.49
CA GLU A 252 2.69 16.36 -23.39
C GLU A 252 3.42 15.19 -22.71
N VAL A 253 2.96 13.95 -22.93
CA VAL A 253 3.54 12.76 -22.30
C VAL A 253 5.03 12.56 -22.60
N PRO A 254 5.53 12.70 -23.85
CA PRO A 254 6.95 12.54 -24.11
C PRO A 254 7.81 13.56 -23.34
N GLN A 255 7.36 14.81 -23.30
CA GLN A 255 8.06 15.87 -22.57
C GLN A 255 8.02 15.62 -21.06
N ALA A 256 6.89 15.15 -20.51
CA ALA A 256 6.76 14.78 -19.10
C ALA A 256 7.72 13.64 -18.72
N ILE A 257 7.84 12.60 -19.55
CA ILE A 257 8.80 11.50 -19.35
C ILE A 257 10.25 12.02 -19.33
N VAL A 258 10.61 12.87 -20.28
CA VAL A 258 11.94 13.50 -20.33
C VAL A 258 12.20 14.30 -19.05
N THR A 259 11.22 15.11 -18.62
CA THR A 259 11.30 15.90 -17.39
C THR A 259 11.49 15.02 -16.15
N ILE A 260 10.73 13.93 -16.04
CA ILE A 260 10.82 12.97 -14.92
C ILE A 260 12.22 12.33 -14.87
N VAL A 261 12.73 11.86 -16.02
CA VAL A 261 14.05 11.21 -16.09
C VAL A 261 15.17 12.22 -15.83
N GLN A 262 15.13 13.40 -16.42
CA GLN A 262 16.13 14.44 -16.18
C GLN A 262 16.13 14.88 -14.72
N ALA A 263 14.97 15.12 -14.12
CA ALA A 263 14.85 15.51 -12.72
C ALA A 263 15.30 14.41 -11.74
N ALA A 264 15.26 13.15 -12.14
CA ALA A 264 15.72 12.04 -11.30
C ALA A 264 17.23 12.06 -11.06
N PHE A 265 18.00 12.51 -12.05
CA PHE A 265 19.48 12.52 -12.04
C PHE A 265 20.08 13.91 -11.96
N ASN A 266 19.37 14.92 -12.44
CA ASN A 266 19.79 16.32 -12.39
C ASN A 266 18.61 17.24 -12.05
N PRO A 267 18.12 17.23 -10.82
CA PRO A 267 16.95 18.01 -10.44
C PRO A 267 17.13 19.53 -10.60
N LYS A 268 18.35 20.04 -10.43
CA LYS A 268 18.65 21.48 -10.62
C LYS A 268 18.36 21.99 -12.03
N ALA A 269 18.54 21.14 -13.04
CA ALA A 269 18.29 21.52 -14.44
C ALA A 269 16.79 21.71 -14.73
N VAL A 270 15.90 21.10 -13.95
CA VAL A 270 14.46 21.13 -14.17
C VAL A 270 13.75 22.12 -13.24
N THR A 271 14.23 22.26 -12.00
CA THR A 271 13.54 23.01 -10.93
C THR A 271 14.13 24.40 -10.67
N GLY A 272 15.13 24.83 -11.45
CA GLY A 272 15.75 26.14 -11.26
C GLY A 272 16.53 26.30 -9.95
N GLY A 273 16.90 25.19 -9.30
CA GLY A 273 17.72 25.21 -8.09
C GLY A 273 16.94 25.23 -6.77
N VAL A 274 15.61 25.23 -6.82
CA VAL A 274 14.73 25.30 -5.63
C VAL A 274 14.60 23.94 -4.92
N VAL A 275 14.63 22.84 -5.66
CA VAL A 275 14.49 21.48 -5.11
C VAL A 275 15.83 20.77 -5.10
N GLY A 276 16.19 20.24 -3.96
CA GLY A 276 17.50 19.71 -3.60
C GLY A 276 18.11 18.64 -4.51
N SER A 277 19.06 17.91 -3.98
CA SER A 277 19.89 16.92 -4.67
C SER A 277 19.07 15.72 -5.19
N MET A 278 19.65 14.92 -6.10
CA MET A 278 19.14 13.61 -6.51
C MET A 278 18.70 12.75 -5.29
N LEU A 279 19.39 12.90 -4.15
CA LEU A 279 19.06 12.21 -2.91
C LEU A 279 17.67 12.59 -2.40
N VAL A 280 17.27 13.86 -2.45
CA VAL A 280 15.95 14.34 -2.02
C VAL A 280 14.84 13.76 -2.91
N ALA A 281 15.05 13.77 -4.25
CA ALA A 281 14.12 13.13 -5.18
C ALA A 281 13.97 11.63 -4.89
N MET A 282 15.09 10.95 -4.66
CA MET A 282 15.12 9.51 -4.34
C MET A 282 14.45 9.24 -3.00
N GLN A 283 14.75 9.99 -1.93
CA GLN A 283 14.14 9.81 -0.62
C GLN A 283 12.62 9.98 -0.67
N ASN A 284 12.12 11.06 -1.28
CA ASN A 284 10.69 11.29 -1.40
C ASN A 284 10.01 10.23 -2.26
N GLY A 285 10.61 9.88 -3.39
CA GLY A 285 10.05 8.86 -4.29
C GLY A 285 9.99 7.47 -3.64
N VAL A 286 11.07 7.03 -3.03
CA VAL A 286 11.16 5.71 -2.36
C VAL A 286 10.24 5.66 -1.14
N ALA A 287 10.30 6.66 -0.24
CA ALA A 287 9.49 6.68 0.97
C ALA A 287 7.98 6.68 0.66
N ARG A 288 7.53 7.54 -0.25
CA ARG A 288 6.11 7.61 -0.63
C ARG A 288 5.67 6.42 -1.48
N GLY A 289 6.57 5.85 -2.30
CA GLY A 289 6.31 4.59 -3.00
C GLY A 289 6.10 3.41 -2.06
N ILE A 290 6.97 3.26 -1.05
CA ILE A 290 6.84 2.22 -0.04
C ILE A 290 5.61 2.46 0.86
N PHE A 291 5.33 3.71 1.21
CA PHE A 291 4.11 4.08 1.92
C PHE A 291 2.84 3.63 1.17
N SER A 292 2.83 3.75 -0.16
CA SER A 292 1.70 3.34 -1.00
C SER A 292 1.62 1.81 -1.12
N ASN A 293 2.67 1.15 -1.63
CA ASN A 293 2.61 -0.27 -1.97
C ASN A 293 2.99 -1.23 -0.84
N GLU A 294 3.51 -0.72 0.28
CA GLU A 294 3.91 -1.47 1.48
C GLU A 294 4.96 -2.58 1.23
N ALA A 295 5.72 -2.55 0.13
CA ALA A 295 6.73 -3.55 -0.15
C ALA A 295 7.92 -3.43 0.81
N GLY A 296 8.18 -4.47 1.58
CA GLY A 296 9.21 -4.49 2.61
C GLY A 296 8.71 -4.06 4.00
N LEU A 297 7.49 -3.55 4.13
CA LEU A 297 6.88 -3.25 5.44
C LEU A 297 6.44 -4.52 6.17
N GLY A 298 6.08 -5.59 5.44
CA GLY A 298 5.60 -6.84 6.04
C GLY A 298 4.13 -6.85 6.42
N SER A 299 3.35 -5.87 6.04
CA SER A 299 1.91 -5.77 6.33
C SER A 299 1.08 -6.72 5.44
N ALA A 300 1.24 -6.66 4.12
CA ALA A 300 0.50 -7.47 3.18
C ALA A 300 0.61 -9.00 3.37
N PRO A 301 1.76 -9.58 3.81
CA PRO A 301 1.83 -11.00 4.15
C PRO A 301 0.82 -11.45 5.21
N ILE A 302 0.33 -10.56 6.05
CA ILE A 302 -0.71 -10.87 7.05
C ILE A 302 -2.02 -11.29 6.35
N ALA A 303 -2.43 -10.55 5.30
CA ALA A 303 -3.59 -10.95 4.50
C ALA A 303 -3.29 -12.14 3.59
N ALA A 304 -2.10 -12.21 3.01
CA ALA A 304 -1.68 -13.31 2.15
C ALA A 304 -1.72 -14.67 2.87
N ALA A 305 -1.45 -14.68 4.17
CA ALA A 305 -1.51 -15.90 4.98
C ALA A 305 -2.93 -16.50 5.08
N ALA A 306 -3.96 -15.67 4.99
CA ALA A 306 -5.36 -16.12 5.03
C ALA A 306 -5.85 -16.71 3.69
N ALA A 307 -5.06 -16.59 2.62
CA ALA A 307 -5.45 -17.07 1.29
C ALA A 307 -5.56 -18.59 1.23
N GLN A 308 -6.67 -19.08 0.64
CA GLN A 308 -6.88 -20.49 0.38
C GLN A 308 -5.98 -20.93 -0.78
N THR A 309 -4.91 -21.64 -0.46
CA THR A 309 -3.94 -22.15 -1.43
C THR A 309 -3.08 -23.25 -0.84
N LYS A 310 -2.66 -24.22 -1.68
CA LYS A 310 -1.69 -25.27 -1.33
C LYS A 310 -0.25 -24.83 -1.56
N GLU A 311 -0.03 -23.87 -2.50
CA GLU A 311 1.31 -23.55 -2.99
C GLU A 311 1.75 -22.14 -2.60
N PRO A 312 2.76 -22.01 -1.73
CA PRO A 312 3.30 -20.72 -1.32
C PRO A 312 3.74 -19.82 -2.48
N VAL A 313 4.35 -20.42 -3.53
CA VAL A 313 4.82 -19.71 -4.72
C VAL A 313 3.68 -19.06 -5.49
N ARG A 314 2.53 -19.73 -5.55
CA ARG A 314 1.34 -19.19 -6.21
C ARG A 314 0.85 -17.92 -5.51
N GLN A 315 0.73 -17.96 -4.18
CA GLN A 315 0.33 -16.78 -3.41
C GLN A 315 1.39 -15.66 -3.48
N GLY A 316 2.67 -16.01 -3.51
CA GLY A 316 3.74 -15.03 -3.75
C GLY A 316 3.54 -14.28 -5.07
N LEU A 317 3.24 -14.99 -6.16
CA LEU A 317 2.95 -14.38 -7.47
C LEU A 317 1.70 -13.50 -7.43
N VAL A 318 0.63 -13.94 -6.77
CA VAL A 318 -0.58 -13.13 -6.60
C VAL A 318 -0.27 -11.87 -5.79
N SER A 319 0.44 -11.98 -4.67
CA SER A 319 0.82 -10.82 -3.83
C SER A 319 1.68 -9.80 -4.57
N MET A 320 2.57 -10.24 -5.46
CA MET A 320 3.41 -9.38 -6.30
C MET A 320 2.59 -8.45 -7.20
N THR A 321 1.41 -8.90 -7.67
CA THR A 321 0.53 -8.07 -8.52
C THR A 321 -0.01 -6.86 -7.79
N GLY A 322 -0.09 -6.92 -6.46
CA GLY A 322 -0.50 -5.78 -5.64
C GLY A 322 0.39 -4.56 -5.86
N THR A 323 1.72 -4.71 -5.74
CA THR A 323 2.68 -3.62 -6.00
C THR A 323 2.64 -3.14 -7.46
N PHE A 324 2.43 -4.07 -8.40
CA PHE A 324 2.27 -3.71 -9.81
C PHE A 324 1.06 -2.81 -10.03
N ILE A 325 -0.11 -3.19 -9.52
CA ILE A 325 -1.35 -2.41 -9.68
C ILE A 325 -1.25 -1.08 -8.94
N ASP A 326 -0.83 -1.12 -7.67
CA ASP A 326 -0.76 0.05 -6.81
C ASP A 326 0.18 1.13 -7.36
N THR A 327 1.43 0.79 -7.61
CA THR A 327 2.46 1.79 -7.90
C THR A 327 2.83 1.86 -9.36
N ILE A 328 3.10 0.72 -10.03
CA ILE A 328 3.48 0.76 -11.45
C ILE A 328 2.33 1.26 -12.32
N VAL A 329 1.06 0.99 -11.93
CA VAL A 329 -0.11 1.47 -12.68
C VAL A 329 -0.66 2.75 -12.06
N ILE A 330 -1.24 2.69 -10.85
CA ILE A 330 -2.02 3.79 -10.28
C ILE A 330 -1.14 5.00 -9.92
N CYS A 331 -0.07 4.81 -9.13
CA CYS A 331 0.79 5.94 -8.75
C CYS A 331 1.50 6.56 -9.96
N THR A 332 1.87 5.75 -10.97
CA THR A 332 2.47 6.28 -12.21
C THR A 332 1.50 7.18 -12.96
N LEU A 333 0.23 6.79 -13.09
CA LEU A 333 -0.79 7.62 -13.71
C LEU A 333 -1.03 8.92 -12.93
N THR A 334 -1.08 8.85 -11.60
CA THR A 334 -1.21 10.03 -10.74
C THR A 334 -0.04 10.98 -10.94
N GLY A 335 1.20 10.47 -10.85
CA GLY A 335 2.40 11.27 -11.00
C GLY A 335 2.54 11.89 -12.40
N LEU A 336 2.22 11.13 -13.44
CA LEU A 336 2.16 11.65 -14.82
C LEU A 336 1.13 12.78 -14.93
N SER A 337 -0.07 12.60 -14.37
CA SER A 337 -1.11 13.64 -14.38
C SER A 337 -0.64 14.93 -13.73
N VAL A 338 0.05 14.85 -12.60
CA VAL A 338 0.61 15.98 -11.87
C VAL A 338 1.72 16.67 -12.67
N VAL A 339 2.59 15.90 -13.34
CA VAL A 339 3.70 16.46 -14.14
C VAL A 339 3.20 17.07 -15.44
N ILE A 340 2.31 16.38 -16.17
CA ILE A 340 1.75 16.85 -17.46
C ILE A 340 1.04 18.19 -17.30
N THR A 341 0.27 18.36 -16.22
CA THR A 341 -0.53 19.58 -15.97
C THR A 341 0.26 20.69 -15.30
N GLY A 342 1.51 20.44 -14.89
CA GLY A 342 2.31 21.43 -14.15
C GLY A 342 1.81 21.68 -12.72
N ALA A 343 0.89 20.87 -12.20
CA ALA A 343 0.28 21.08 -10.89
C ALA A 343 1.30 21.14 -9.73
N TRP A 344 2.44 20.46 -9.87
CA TRP A 344 3.53 20.46 -8.90
C TRP A 344 4.27 21.80 -8.76
N GLN A 345 4.09 22.73 -9.70
CA GLN A 345 4.72 24.06 -9.71
C GLN A 345 3.81 25.16 -9.16
N VAL A 346 2.54 24.84 -8.91
CA VAL A 346 1.56 25.82 -8.45
C VAL A 346 1.76 26.07 -6.97
N GLU A 347 2.16 27.28 -6.61
CA GLU A 347 2.40 27.70 -5.24
C GLU A 347 1.11 27.62 -4.40
N GLY A 348 1.23 27.20 -3.15
CA GLY A 348 0.14 27.15 -2.18
C GLY A 348 -0.77 25.92 -2.29
N LEU A 349 -0.55 25.02 -3.27
CA LEU A 349 -1.26 23.75 -3.34
C LEU A 349 -0.52 22.68 -2.52
N GLU A 350 -1.26 21.96 -1.68
CA GLU A 350 -0.72 20.86 -0.86
C GLU A 350 -1.61 19.60 -0.94
N GLY A 351 -0.97 18.45 -0.86
CA GLY A 351 -1.63 17.16 -0.72
C GLY A 351 -2.65 16.89 -1.83
N VAL A 352 -3.92 16.71 -1.47
CA VAL A 352 -5.01 16.42 -2.42
C VAL A 352 -5.28 17.55 -3.40
N GLN A 353 -5.00 18.80 -3.03
CA GLN A 353 -5.26 19.95 -3.89
C GLN A 353 -4.45 19.90 -5.19
N VAL A 354 -3.21 19.41 -5.12
CA VAL A 354 -2.34 19.22 -6.28
C VAL A 354 -2.96 18.28 -7.32
N THR A 355 -3.44 17.12 -6.85
CA THR A 355 -4.09 16.13 -7.73
C THR A 355 -5.44 16.65 -8.23
N THR A 356 -6.21 17.38 -7.38
CA THR A 356 -7.46 18.02 -7.79
C THR A 356 -7.21 19.02 -8.91
N TYR A 357 -6.21 19.88 -8.76
CA TYR A 357 -5.79 20.82 -9.79
C TYR A 357 -5.42 20.11 -11.11
N ALA A 358 -4.65 19.01 -11.00
CA ALA A 358 -4.26 18.23 -12.18
C ALA A 358 -5.50 17.67 -12.91
N PHE A 359 -6.48 17.14 -12.22
CA PHE A 359 -7.71 16.62 -12.83
C PHE A 359 -8.58 17.72 -13.44
N GLN A 360 -8.69 18.86 -12.76
CA GLN A 360 -9.48 20.00 -13.24
C GLN A 360 -8.90 20.64 -14.51
N ASN A 361 -7.56 20.66 -14.63
CA ASN A 361 -6.89 21.29 -15.78
C ASN A 361 -6.50 20.31 -16.88
N GLY A 362 -6.47 19.00 -16.58
CA GLY A 362 -6.08 17.97 -17.54
C GLY A 362 -7.25 17.27 -18.22
N LEU A 363 -8.49 17.39 -17.70
CA LEU A 363 -9.68 16.74 -18.24
C LEU A 363 -10.64 17.76 -18.87
N PRO A 364 -11.35 17.42 -19.96
CA PRO A 364 -12.28 18.32 -20.64
C PRO A 364 -13.68 18.35 -19.97
N PHE A 365 -13.72 18.24 -18.63
CA PHE A 365 -14.95 18.26 -17.84
C PHE A 365 -15.00 19.50 -16.95
N SER A 366 -16.14 19.78 -16.33
CA SER A 366 -16.22 20.89 -15.39
C SER A 366 -15.35 20.64 -14.15
N ASN A 367 -14.77 21.72 -13.62
CA ASN A 367 -13.90 21.66 -12.43
C ASN A 367 -14.61 20.98 -11.24
N GLN A 368 -15.91 21.24 -11.07
CA GLN A 368 -16.71 20.63 -10.02
C GLN A 368 -16.87 19.13 -10.19
N PHE A 369 -17.09 18.65 -11.44
CA PHE A 369 -17.18 17.23 -11.72
C PHE A 369 -15.84 16.52 -11.46
N CYS A 370 -14.71 17.09 -11.93
CA CYS A 370 -13.38 16.54 -11.69
C CYS A 370 -13.05 16.45 -10.20
N ALA A 371 -13.35 17.49 -9.44
CA ALA A 371 -13.16 17.52 -7.99
C ALA A 371 -14.06 16.47 -7.28
N ALA A 372 -15.32 16.31 -7.71
CA ALA A 372 -16.24 15.32 -7.14
C ALA A 372 -15.74 13.89 -7.37
N VAL A 373 -15.31 13.56 -8.60
CA VAL A 373 -14.77 12.24 -8.93
C VAL A 373 -13.54 11.93 -8.08
N LEU A 374 -12.60 12.88 -7.97
CA LEU A 374 -11.38 12.66 -7.18
C LEU A 374 -11.69 12.52 -5.69
N MET A 375 -12.59 13.35 -5.15
CA MET A 375 -13.05 13.24 -3.75
C MET A 375 -13.66 11.86 -3.48
N ILE A 376 -14.57 11.38 -4.35
CA ILE A 376 -15.21 10.06 -4.21
C ILE A 376 -14.16 8.95 -4.26
N CYS A 377 -13.23 9.00 -5.23
CA CYS A 377 -12.15 8.01 -5.32
C CYS A 377 -11.30 8.00 -4.04
N LEU A 378 -10.90 9.18 -3.53
CA LEU A 378 -10.09 9.29 -2.33
C LEU A 378 -10.82 8.76 -1.09
N VAL A 379 -12.12 9.06 -0.96
CA VAL A 379 -12.96 8.56 0.15
C VAL A 379 -12.99 7.03 0.14
N PHE A 380 -13.23 6.39 -1.02
CA PHE A 380 -13.22 4.93 -1.12
C PHE A 380 -11.83 4.34 -0.87
N PHE A 381 -10.78 4.92 -1.44
CA PHE A 381 -9.40 4.48 -1.24
C PHE A 381 -9.03 4.50 0.25
N ALA A 382 -9.22 5.64 0.90
CA ALA A 382 -8.88 5.78 2.29
C ALA A 382 -9.79 4.96 3.22
N PHE A 383 -11.09 4.84 2.92
CA PHE A 383 -12.02 3.99 3.67
C PHE A 383 -11.58 2.52 3.67
N THR A 384 -11.24 1.98 2.48
CA THR A 384 -10.79 0.58 2.41
C THR A 384 -9.44 0.38 3.10
N THR A 385 -8.55 1.37 3.07
CA THR A 385 -7.27 1.31 3.80
C THR A 385 -7.47 1.24 5.31
N ILE A 386 -8.42 1.99 5.86
CA ILE A 386 -8.79 1.89 7.27
C ILE A 386 -9.23 0.45 7.61
N LEU A 387 -10.05 -0.18 6.76
CA LEU A 387 -10.51 -1.55 6.99
C LEU A 387 -9.37 -2.58 6.92
N GLY A 388 -8.48 -2.46 5.94
CA GLY A 388 -7.34 -3.36 5.74
C GLY A 388 -6.34 -3.29 6.90
N TRP A 389 -6.08 -2.10 7.42
CA TRP A 389 -5.16 -1.90 8.52
C TRP A 389 -5.73 -2.27 9.90
N ASP A 390 -7.05 -2.19 10.09
CA ASP A 390 -7.70 -2.78 11.27
C ASP A 390 -7.40 -4.28 11.34
N TYR A 391 -7.61 -4.98 10.22
CA TYR A 391 -7.29 -6.41 10.12
C TYR A 391 -5.81 -6.70 10.45
N TYR A 392 -4.87 -5.93 9.91
CA TYR A 392 -3.44 -6.13 10.18
C TYR A 392 -3.10 -5.87 11.64
N GLY A 393 -3.62 -4.80 12.21
CA GLY A 393 -3.40 -4.44 13.61
C GLY A 393 -3.96 -5.48 14.58
N GLU A 394 -5.18 -5.98 14.32
CA GLU A 394 -5.78 -7.05 15.12
C GLU A 394 -4.94 -8.34 15.07
N ARG A 395 -4.43 -8.75 13.90
CA ARG A 395 -3.56 -9.92 13.76
C ARG A 395 -2.22 -9.75 14.48
N CYS A 396 -1.64 -8.56 14.43
CA CYS A 396 -0.44 -8.24 15.20
C CYS A 396 -0.70 -8.35 16.72
N LEU A 397 -1.81 -7.79 17.19
CA LEU A 397 -2.19 -7.88 18.61
C LEU A 397 -2.52 -9.31 19.02
N GLU A 398 -3.20 -10.09 18.18
CA GLU A 398 -3.50 -11.49 18.40
C GLU A 398 -2.23 -12.32 18.66
N TYR A 399 -1.19 -12.09 17.84
CA TYR A 399 0.12 -12.72 18.05
C TYR A 399 0.76 -12.32 19.39
N LEU A 400 0.69 -11.02 19.76
CA LEU A 400 1.27 -10.51 21.00
C LEU A 400 0.59 -11.04 22.26
N THR A 401 -0.74 -11.21 22.19
CA THR A 401 -1.59 -11.53 23.36
C THR A 401 -1.98 -13.01 23.47
N GLY A 402 -1.59 -13.83 22.47
CA GLY A 402 -1.96 -15.25 22.46
C GLY A 402 -3.46 -15.48 22.28
N LYS A 403 -4.12 -14.70 21.41
CA LYS A 403 -5.55 -14.77 21.09
C LYS A 403 -6.51 -14.31 22.21
N ASP A 404 -6.09 -13.36 23.04
CA ASP A 404 -6.96 -12.77 24.07
C ASP A 404 -8.07 -11.91 23.43
N GLU A 405 -9.28 -12.48 23.31
CA GLU A 405 -10.44 -11.82 22.69
C GLU A 405 -10.81 -10.49 23.35
N LYS A 406 -10.59 -10.35 24.69
CA LYS A 406 -10.90 -9.09 25.39
C LYS A 406 -9.98 -7.98 24.94
N LYS A 407 -8.68 -8.26 24.80
CA LYS A 407 -7.70 -7.28 24.32
C LYS A 407 -7.93 -6.92 22.87
N ILE A 408 -8.32 -7.88 22.02
CA ILE A 408 -8.67 -7.62 20.61
C ILE A 408 -9.91 -6.71 20.54
N LYS A 409 -10.96 -6.96 21.36
CA LYS A 409 -12.14 -6.07 21.42
C LYS A 409 -11.77 -4.66 21.89
N ILE A 410 -10.91 -4.50 22.89
CA ILE A 410 -10.43 -3.19 23.35
C ILE A 410 -9.69 -2.47 22.21
N TYR A 411 -8.80 -3.15 21.51
CA TYR A 411 -8.07 -2.59 20.36
C TYR A 411 -9.04 -2.09 19.29
N ARG A 412 -10.03 -2.87 18.91
CA ARG A 412 -11.06 -2.50 17.94
C ARG A 412 -11.82 -1.24 18.33
N TRP A 413 -12.20 -1.11 19.59
CA TRP A 413 -12.85 0.12 20.07
C TRP A 413 -11.90 1.32 20.08
N LEU A 414 -10.64 1.13 20.45
CA LEU A 414 -9.62 2.17 20.35
C LEU A 414 -9.39 2.59 18.90
N TYR A 415 -9.44 1.62 17.98
CA TYR A 415 -9.32 1.88 16.55
C TYR A 415 -10.49 2.74 16.03
N ILE A 416 -11.72 2.40 16.39
CA ILE A 416 -12.91 3.21 16.04
C ILE A 416 -12.80 4.62 16.63
N LEU A 417 -12.32 4.74 17.85
CA LEU A 417 -12.06 6.04 18.48
C LEU A 417 -10.98 6.84 17.76
N ALA A 418 -9.90 6.18 17.32
CA ALA A 418 -8.84 6.82 16.54
C ALA A 418 -9.35 7.33 15.18
N VAL A 419 -10.23 6.58 14.52
CA VAL A 419 -10.90 7.02 13.29
C VAL A 419 -11.73 8.28 13.53
N PHE A 420 -12.43 8.36 14.67
CA PHE A 420 -13.22 9.54 15.03
C PHE A 420 -12.34 10.77 15.33
N ILE A 421 -11.20 10.59 16.00
CA ILE A 421 -10.32 11.68 16.42
C ILE A 421 -9.42 12.17 15.28
N GLY A 422 -9.03 11.28 14.36
CA GLY A 422 -8.06 11.57 13.30
C GLY A 422 -8.29 12.85 12.50
N PRO A 423 -9.55 13.22 12.12
CA PRO A 423 -9.84 14.44 11.37
C PRO A 423 -9.47 15.73 12.09
N TYR A 424 -9.34 15.68 13.41
CA TYR A 424 -9.04 16.84 14.25
C TYR A 424 -7.55 17.02 14.55
N MET A 425 -6.70 16.14 13.99
CA MET A 425 -5.25 16.23 14.13
C MET A 425 -4.64 17.06 12.99
N THR A 426 -3.44 17.62 13.24
CA THR A 426 -2.70 18.34 12.20
C THR A 426 -2.09 17.40 11.18
N VAL A 427 -2.14 17.75 9.88
CA VAL A 427 -1.60 16.96 8.77
C VAL A 427 -0.15 16.54 9.02
N ALA A 428 0.71 17.49 9.42
CA ALA A 428 2.13 17.23 9.65
C ALA A 428 2.37 16.18 10.73
N ALA A 429 1.70 16.27 11.88
CA ALA A 429 1.85 15.30 12.97
C ALA A 429 1.39 13.90 12.57
N VAL A 430 0.28 13.82 11.83
CA VAL A 430 -0.29 12.57 11.35
C VAL A 430 0.69 11.82 10.43
N TRP A 431 1.26 12.51 9.45
CA TRP A 431 2.20 11.89 8.51
C TRP A 431 3.52 11.49 9.18
N THR A 432 4.06 12.34 10.07
CA THR A 432 5.30 12.04 10.78
C THR A 432 5.14 10.79 11.68
N ILE A 433 4.04 10.68 12.42
CA ILE A 433 3.78 9.51 13.27
C ILE A 433 3.62 8.25 12.41
N ALA A 434 2.87 8.34 11.31
CA ALA A 434 2.67 7.23 10.38
C ALA A 434 4.01 6.74 9.79
N ASP A 435 4.86 7.66 9.35
CA ASP A 435 6.16 7.35 8.77
C ASP A 435 7.08 6.67 9.80
N ILE A 436 7.18 7.18 11.02
CA ILE A 436 8.02 6.59 12.08
C ILE A 436 7.65 5.13 12.34
N PHE A 437 6.36 4.84 12.59
CA PHE A 437 5.94 3.47 12.89
C PHE A 437 6.11 2.53 11.69
N ASN A 438 5.84 3.00 10.47
CA ASN A 438 6.07 2.23 9.25
C ASN A 438 7.55 1.83 9.09
N GLY A 439 8.46 2.78 9.26
CA GLY A 439 9.89 2.52 9.14
C GLY A 439 10.40 1.54 10.21
N LEU A 440 9.94 1.70 11.46
CA LEU A 440 10.30 0.78 12.55
C LEU A 440 9.72 -0.62 12.37
N MET A 441 8.55 -0.77 11.72
CA MET A 441 7.97 -2.06 11.35
C MET A 441 8.73 -2.71 10.19
N ALA A 442 9.24 -1.94 9.24
CA ALA A 442 9.96 -2.45 8.09
C ALA A 442 11.27 -3.16 8.47
N LEU A 443 11.99 -2.65 9.48
CA LEU A 443 13.31 -3.16 9.84
C LEU A 443 13.30 -4.66 10.22
N PRO A 444 12.45 -5.15 11.15
CA PRO A 444 12.36 -6.58 11.46
C PRO A 444 12.01 -7.45 10.25
N ASN A 445 11.11 -6.96 9.39
CA ASN A 445 10.70 -7.66 8.19
C ASN A 445 11.85 -7.80 7.19
N MET A 446 12.57 -6.72 6.92
CA MET A 446 13.71 -6.75 6.01
C MET A 446 14.82 -7.70 6.48
N ILE A 447 15.13 -7.71 7.78
CA ILE A 447 16.07 -8.68 8.37
C ILE A 447 15.64 -10.11 8.07
N ALA A 448 14.35 -10.41 8.23
CA ALA A 448 13.82 -11.73 7.94
C ALA A 448 13.89 -12.09 6.44
N LEU A 449 13.59 -11.14 5.56
CA LEU A 449 13.66 -11.36 4.11
C LEU A 449 15.09 -11.67 3.64
N PHE A 450 16.09 -10.97 4.17
CA PHE A 450 17.50 -11.28 3.92
C PHE A 450 17.86 -12.69 4.40
N ALA A 451 17.51 -13.02 5.64
CA ALA A 451 17.83 -14.32 6.25
C ALA A 451 17.14 -15.48 5.51
N LEU A 452 15.89 -15.30 5.10
CA LEU A 452 15.07 -16.34 4.46
C LEU A 452 15.11 -16.29 2.92
N SER A 453 15.92 -15.41 2.32
CA SER A 453 16.02 -15.29 0.86
C SER A 453 16.41 -16.60 0.18
N GLY A 454 17.24 -17.44 0.84
CA GLY A 454 17.59 -18.78 0.37
C GLY A 454 16.40 -19.73 0.33
N VAL A 455 15.51 -19.65 1.31
CA VAL A 455 14.26 -20.43 1.37
C VAL A 455 13.35 -20.05 0.20
N VAL A 456 13.18 -18.75 -0.03
CA VAL A 456 12.37 -18.23 -1.16
C VAL A 456 12.87 -18.78 -2.49
N VAL A 457 14.18 -18.73 -2.74
CA VAL A 457 14.79 -19.26 -3.98
C VAL A 457 14.57 -20.75 -4.13
N LYS A 458 14.77 -21.52 -3.05
CA LYS A 458 14.59 -22.98 -3.04
C LYS A 458 13.15 -23.37 -3.38
N GLU A 459 12.17 -22.76 -2.72
CA GLU A 459 10.75 -23.04 -2.96
C GLU A 459 10.32 -22.63 -4.37
N THR A 460 10.81 -21.49 -4.86
CA THR A 460 10.53 -21.03 -6.21
C THR A 460 11.03 -22.02 -7.26
N LYS A 461 12.27 -22.51 -7.12
CA LYS A 461 12.84 -23.53 -8.03
C LYS A 461 12.03 -24.82 -7.97
N ARG A 462 11.81 -25.38 -6.77
CA ARG A 462 11.01 -26.59 -6.56
C ARG A 462 9.67 -26.51 -7.31
N PHE A 463 8.96 -25.41 -7.11
CA PHE A 463 7.64 -25.24 -7.72
C PHE A 463 7.70 -25.18 -9.24
N PHE A 464 8.59 -24.39 -9.82
CA PHE A 464 8.64 -24.23 -11.27
C PHE A 464 9.16 -25.48 -11.99
N ASP A 465 10.00 -26.28 -11.36
CA ASP A 465 10.43 -27.58 -11.90
C ASP A 465 9.22 -28.53 -12.03
N VAL A 466 8.44 -28.69 -10.95
CA VAL A 466 7.22 -29.52 -10.94
C VAL A 466 6.16 -28.96 -11.91
N TYR A 467 5.97 -27.64 -11.94
CA TYR A 467 5.01 -26.99 -12.84
C TYR A 467 5.35 -27.19 -14.32
N ALA A 468 6.65 -27.16 -14.66
CA ALA A 468 7.11 -27.44 -16.01
C ALA A 468 6.79 -28.87 -16.43
N ASP A 469 7.04 -29.85 -15.55
CA ASP A 469 6.77 -31.28 -15.82
C ASP A 469 5.27 -31.55 -16.02
N GLN A 470 4.41 -30.96 -15.17
CA GLN A 470 2.95 -31.06 -15.29
C GLN A 470 2.45 -30.47 -16.61
N LYS A 471 3.00 -29.31 -17.03
CA LYS A 471 2.63 -28.68 -18.30
C LYS A 471 3.02 -29.49 -19.50
N MET A 472 4.21 -30.13 -19.46
CA MET A 472 4.67 -31.06 -20.52
C MET A 472 3.78 -32.30 -20.58
N ALA A 473 3.42 -32.89 -19.44
CA ALA A 473 2.54 -34.05 -19.38
C ALA A 473 1.13 -33.74 -19.97
N LYS A 474 0.53 -32.61 -19.59
CA LYS A 474 -0.76 -32.16 -20.15
C LYS A 474 -0.69 -31.93 -21.67
N LYS A 475 0.42 -31.39 -22.19
CA LYS A 475 0.60 -31.19 -23.63
C LYS A 475 0.71 -32.50 -24.37
N LYS A 476 1.43 -33.50 -23.82
CA LYS A 476 1.53 -34.84 -24.40
C LYS A 476 0.16 -35.53 -24.45
N SER A 477 -0.62 -35.49 -23.37
CA SER A 477 -1.97 -36.09 -23.33
C SER A 477 -2.93 -35.43 -24.33
N SER A 478 -2.92 -34.08 -24.43
CA SER A 478 -3.77 -33.37 -25.40
C SER A 478 -3.42 -33.67 -26.87
N VAL A 479 -2.17 -33.91 -27.18
CA VAL A 479 -1.70 -34.33 -28.52
C VAL A 479 -2.13 -35.77 -28.82
N SER A 480 -2.02 -36.66 -27.83
CA SER A 480 -2.46 -38.06 -28.01
C SER A 480 -3.96 -38.18 -28.25
N VAL A 481 -4.78 -37.42 -27.51
CA VAL A 481 -6.26 -37.35 -27.68
C VAL A 481 -6.64 -36.78 -29.06
N LYS A 482 -5.92 -35.74 -29.54
CA LYS A 482 -6.18 -35.19 -30.88
C LYS A 482 -5.80 -36.13 -32.00
N ASN A 483 -4.77 -36.95 -31.82
CA ASN A 483 -4.36 -37.95 -32.79
C ASN A 483 -5.30 -39.18 -32.80
N ALA A 484 -5.80 -39.58 -31.63
CA ALA A 484 -6.81 -40.63 -31.51
C ALA A 484 -8.21 -40.22 -32.09
N ALA A 485 -8.51 -38.95 -32.11
CA ALA A 485 -9.77 -38.44 -32.69
C ALA A 485 -9.69 -38.21 -34.24
N LYS A 486 -8.49 -38.37 -34.83
CA LYS A 486 -8.28 -38.26 -36.30
C LYS A 486 -8.16 -39.59 -37.00
N ASN A 487 -8.02 -40.68 -36.26
CA ASN A 487 -8.12 -42.06 -36.72
C ASN A 487 -9.48 -42.66 -36.41
#